data_b04e64ab046dc7e4c6cbcb196b59d164
#
_entry.id   b04e64ab046dc7e4c6cbcb196b59d164
#
_cell.length_a   1.000
_cell.length_b   1.000
_cell.length_c   1.000
_cell.angle_alpha   90.00
_cell.angle_beta   90.00
_cell.angle_gamma   90.00
#
_symmetry.space_group_name_H-M   'P 1'
#
loop_
_entity.id
_entity.type
_entity.pdbx_description
1 polymer ?
#
loop_
_entity_poly.entity_id
_entity_poly.type
_entity_poly.pdbx_seq_one_letter_code
_entity_poly.pdbx_strand_id
1 'polypeptide(L)'
;MRNKLTWVVLFSAAIGVAAMFYVGKVSATPATGFKATTIATGTFDEINAFNQSSKNELPAGFDGDVWLSLQKTKGRSDLYVQSNVWPAVNPTTGAVASTGWHTHPGHSLIIVTSGSITDYMADCIPHVYTFVLGQPAPTLVDPGSGHLHIIRNEGSVPASTIAVQLVPYDPAKMNRRIDALAPETCSNIL
;
A
#
# COMPACT_ATOMS: atom_id res chain seq x y z
N MET A 1 -18.77 -11.03 -86.15
CA MET A 1 -19.68 -10.70 -85.04
C MET A 1 -18.88 -10.80 -83.72
N ARG A 2 -18.56 -9.63 -83.10
CA ARG A 2 -17.69 -9.57 -81.91
C ARG A 2 -18.60 -9.39 -80.67
N ASN A 3 -18.67 -10.39 -79.81
CA ASN A 3 -19.36 -10.25 -78.54
C ASN A 3 -18.51 -9.45 -77.58
N LYS A 4 -19.03 -8.31 -77.11
CA LYS A 4 -18.44 -7.50 -76.05
C LYS A 4 -18.94 -8.05 -74.71
N LEU A 5 -18.04 -8.64 -73.97
CA LEU A 5 -18.29 -9.10 -72.62
C LEU A 5 -18.13 -7.92 -71.67
N THR A 6 -19.21 -7.45 -71.08
CA THR A 6 -19.21 -6.32 -70.15
C THR A 6 -18.88 -6.89 -68.77
N TRP A 7 -17.75 -6.52 -68.19
CA TRP A 7 -17.39 -6.83 -66.83
C TRP A 7 -18.03 -5.81 -65.87
N VAL A 8 -18.95 -6.31 -65.05
CA VAL A 8 -19.52 -5.58 -63.93
C VAL A 8 -18.57 -5.75 -62.76
N VAL A 9 -17.86 -4.73 -62.38
CA VAL A 9 -17.03 -4.71 -61.18
C VAL A 9 -17.93 -4.32 -60.01
N LEU A 10 -18.22 -5.27 -59.16
CA LEU A 10 -18.90 -5.05 -57.86
C LEU A 10 -17.85 -4.54 -56.86
N PHE A 11 -17.90 -3.25 -56.59
CA PHE A 11 -17.17 -2.66 -55.43
C PHE A 11 -17.95 -3.02 -54.17
N SER A 12 -17.48 -4.05 -53.44
CA SER A 12 -17.92 -4.30 -52.06
C SER A 12 -17.15 -3.35 -51.15
N ALA A 13 -17.80 -2.28 -50.72
CA ALA A 13 -17.28 -1.40 -49.68
C ALA A 13 -17.38 -2.15 -48.33
N ALA A 14 -16.27 -2.74 -47.90
CA ALA A 14 -16.12 -3.25 -46.55
C ALA A 14 -16.01 -2.07 -45.58
N ILE A 15 -17.12 -1.68 -44.97
CA ILE A 15 -17.09 -0.74 -43.83
C ILE A 15 -16.49 -1.50 -42.66
N GLY A 16 -15.18 -1.37 -42.47
CA GLY A 16 -14.50 -1.81 -41.28
C GLY A 16 -14.89 -0.91 -40.09
N VAL A 17 -15.82 -1.38 -39.27
CA VAL A 17 -16.06 -0.77 -37.96
C VAL A 17 -14.81 -1.06 -37.11
N ALA A 18 -13.88 -0.14 -37.09
CA ALA A 18 -12.79 -0.11 -36.12
C ALA A 18 -13.43 0.21 -34.76
N ALA A 19 -13.82 -0.83 -34.03
CA ALA A 19 -14.09 -0.70 -32.60
C ALA A 19 -12.78 -0.28 -31.95
N MET A 20 -12.58 1.02 -31.77
CA MET A 20 -11.54 1.54 -30.90
C MET A 20 -11.91 1.11 -29.48
N PHE A 21 -11.35 -0.01 -29.06
CA PHE A 21 -11.27 -0.31 -27.64
C PHE A 21 -10.43 0.81 -27.01
N TYR A 22 -11.10 1.79 -26.45
CA TYR A 22 -10.50 2.74 -25.55
C TYR A 22 -10.12 1.94 -24.31
N VAL A 23 -8.96 1.31 -24.31
CA VAL A 23 -8.33 0.81 -23.11
C VAL A 23 -7.96 2.07 -22.33
N GLY A 24 -8.91 2.56 -21.53
CA GLY A 24 -8.63 3.60 -20.56
C GLY A 24 -7.40 3.12 -19.80
N LYS A 25 -6.32 3.90 -19.79
CA LYS A 25 -5.17 3.61 -18.97
C LYS A 25 -5.68 3.66 -17.53
N VAL A 26 -5.97 2.50 -16.95
CA VAL A 26 -6.28 2.39 -15.54
C VAL A 26 -4.97 2.78 -14.84
N SER A 27 -4.96 3.96 -14.26
CA SER A 27 -3.79 4.52 -13.59
C SER A 27 -3.80 4.08 -12.14
N ALA A 28 -2.66 3.66 -11.62
CA ALA A 28 -2.50 3.42 -10.19
C ALA A 28 -2.98 4.64 -9.39
N THR A 29 -3.56 4.41 -8.22
CA THR A 29 -4.05 5.49 -7.36
C THR A 29 -2.89 6.16 -6.62
N PRO A 30 -2.52 7.41 -6.93
CA PRO A 30 -1.43 8.08 -6.24
C PRO A 30 -1.81 8.45 -4.81
N ALA A 31 -0.80 8.64 -3.96
CA ALA A 31 -0.99 9.25 -2.65
C ALA A 31 -1.51 10.67 -2.77
N THR A 32 -2.45 11.06 -1.91
CA THR A 32 -3.07 12.40 -1.88
C THR A 32 -3.10 12.97 -0.48
N GLY A 33 -2.70 14.24 -0.31
CA GLY A 33 -2.78 14.95 0.98
C GLY A 33 -1.88 14.40 2.11
N PHE A 34 -1.45 13.18 2.01
CA PHE A 34 -0.58 12.48 2.95
C PHE A 34 0.88 12.93 2.79
N LYS A 35 1.57 13.12 3.91
CA LYS A 35 2.99 13.49 3.90
C LYS A 35 3.81 12.47 4.69
N ALA A 36 4.72 11.77 4.01
CA ALA A 36 5.71 10.89 4.61
C ALA A 36 7.08 11.60 4.68
N THR A 37 7.72 11.55 5.84
CA THR A 37 9.07 12.06 6.07
C THR A 37 9.93 10.94 6.61
N THR A 38 10.99 10.57 5.90
CA THR A 38 11.99 9.62 6.42
C THR A 38 12.82 10.31 7.48
N ILE A 39 12.77 9.81 8.72
CA ILE A 39 13.49 10.35 9.89
C ILE A 39 14.76 9.55 10.19
N ALA A 40 14.84 8.29 9.78
CA ALA A 40 16.04 7.48 9.87
C ALA A 40 16.04 6.42 8.75
N THR A 41 17.25 6.02 8.34
CA THR A 41 17.45 4.91 7.41
C THR A 41 18.77 4.22 7.73
N GLY A 42 18.82 2.92 7.48
CA GLY A 42 20.02 2.10 7.60
C GLY A 42 20.03 0.99 6.59
N THR A 43 21.22 0.59 6.18
CA THR A 43 21.38 -0.60 5.31
C THR A 43 22.05 -1.68 6.13
N PHE A 44 21.49 -2.87 6.08
CA PHE A 44 22.01 -4.07 6.73
C PHE A 44 22.52 -5.02 5.64
N ASP A 45 23.57 -5.76 5.96
CA ASP A 45 23.91 -6.97 5.24
C ASP A 45 22.84 -8.06 5.51
N GLU A 46 23.11 -9.32 5.26
CA GLU A 46 22.15 -10.37 5.58
C GLU A 46 21.83 -10.38 7.08
N ILE A 47 20.53 -10.25 7.43
CA ILE A 47 20.06 -10.36 8.80
C ILE A 47 19.72 -11.81 9.10
N ASN A 48 20.21 -12.33 10.22
CA ASN A 48 19.85 -13.64 10.74
C ASN A 48 19.77 -13.55 12.27
N ALA A 49 18.74 -12.87 12.74
CA ALA A 49 18.47 -12.67 14.16
C ALA A 49 17.35 -13.61 14.60
N PHE A 50 17.66 -14.47 15.55
CA PHE A 50 16.72 -15.37 16.18
C PHE A 50 16.81 -15.15 17.68
N ASN A 51 15.67 -14.97 18.31
CA ASN A 51 15.56 -14.93 19.76
C ASN A 51 14.39 -15.83 20.20
N GLN A 52 14.66 -16.64 21.21
CA GLN A 52 13.66 -17.45 21.88
C GLN A 52 13.92 -17.32 23.39
N SER A 53 12.91 -16.87 24.13
CA SER A 53 12.95 -16.78 25.59
C SER A 53 11.95 -17.73 26.19
N SER A 54 12.39 -18.48 27.18
CA SER A 54 11.55 -19.38 27.98
C SER A 54 10.79 -18.62 29.07
N LYS A 55 9.80 -19.24 29.67
CA LYS A 55 8.94 -18.63 30.71
C LYS A 55 9.72 -17.94 31.84
N ASN A 56 10.86 -18.48 32.23
CA ASN A 56 11.66 -17.94 33.35
C ASN A 56 12.43 -16.65 32.95
N GLU A 57 12.55 -16.35 31.65
CA GLU A 57 13.22 -15.16 31.10
C GLU A 57 12.23 -14.08 30.71
N LEU A 58 10.93 -14.39 30.78
CA LEU A 58 9.87 -13.47 30.34
C LEU A 58 9.44 -12.57 31.51
N PRO A 59 8.99 -11.34 31.24
CA PRO A 59 8.45 -10.45 32.28
C PRO A 59 7.27 -11.06 33.00
N ALA A 60 7.12 -10.71 34.26
CA ALA A 60 5.94 -11.11 35.04
C ALA A 60 4.67 -10.62 34.38
N GLY A 61 3.70 -11.51 34.18
CA GLY A 61 2.44 -11.20 33.47
C GLY A 61 2.48 -11.36 31.96
N PHE A 62 3.59 -11.86 31.41
CA PHE A 62 3.61 -12.24 29.97
C PHE A 62 2.63 -13.39 29.73
N ASP A 63 1.77 -13.24 28.72
CA ASP A 63 0.80 -14.25 28.33
C ASP A 63 1.47 -15.27 27.39
N GLY A 64 1.77 -16.44 27.93
CA GLY A 64 2.43 -17.53 27.21
C GLY A 64 3.68 -18.05 27.91
N ASP A 65 4.17 -19.18 27.43
CA ASP A 65 5.35 -19.86 28.01
C ASP A 65 6.64 -19.63 27.24
N VAL A 66 6.53 -19.07 26.03
CA VAL A 66 7.65 -18.81 25.13
C VAL A 66 7.40 -17.53 24.36
N TRP A 67 8.40 -16.68 24.24
CA TRP A 67 8.44 -15.60 23.27
C TRP A 67 9.45 -15.93 22.18
N LEU A 68 9.01 -15.80 20.92
CA LEU A 68 9.83 -16.09 19.76
C LEU A 68 9.87 -14.87 18.84
N SER A 69 11.08 -14.46 18.46
CA SER A 69 11.31 -13.46 17.43
C SER A 69 12.29 -13.99 16.39
N LEU A 70 11.91 -13.89 15.14
CA LEU A 70 12.75 -14.26 14.00
C LEU A 70 12.75 -13.12 12.99
N GLN A 71 13.94 -12.55 12.73
CA GLN A 71 14.17 -11.64 11.62
C GLN A 71 15.24 -12.21 10.72
N LYS A 72 14.85 -12.62 9.51
CA LYS A 72 15.76 -13.22 8.54
C LYS A 72 15.60 -12.56 7.17
N THR A 73 16.70 -12.12 6.58
CA THR A 73 16.75 -11.68 5.18
C THR A 73 17.74 -12.51 4.40
N LYS A 74 17.50 -12.65 3.12
CA LYS A 74 18.48 -13.24 2.19
C LYS A 74 19.04 -12.09 1.35
N GLY A 75 20.30 -11.71 1.64
CA GLY A 75 20.95 -10.56 1.05
C GLY A 75 20.68 -9.26 1.80
N ARG A 76 21.20 -8.17 1.26
CA ARG A 76 21.16 -6.84 1.87
C ARG A 76 19.74 -6.29 1.96
N SER A 77 19.48 -5.49 2.99
CA SER A 77 18.18 -4.89 3.28
C SER A 77 18.33 -3.43 3.69
N ASP A 78 17.33 -2.63 3.34
CA ASP A 78 17.21 -1.26 3.84
C ASP A 78 16.10 -1.18 4.89
N LEU A 79 16.39 -0.56 6.02
CA LEU A 79 15.42 -0.18 7.04
C LEU A 79 15.12 1.31 6.89
N TYR A 80 13.84 1.63 6.90
CA TYR A 80 13.35 3.02 6.93
C TYR A 80 12.49 3.23 8.16
N VAL A 81 12.69 4.35 8.83
CA VAL A 81 11.78 4.88 9.85
C VAL A 81 11.17 6.15 9.31
N GLN A 82 9.85 6.20 9.26
CA GLN A 82 9.09 7.32 8.69
C GLN A 82 8.14 7.91 9.72
N SER A 83 8.07 9.23 9.74
CA SER A 83 6.99 9.99 10.37
C SER A 83 6.01 10.41 9.30
N ASN A 84 4.75 10.06 9.48
CA ASN A 84 3.69 10.36 8.53
C ASN A 84 2.65 11.28 9.15
N VAL A 85 2.19 12.24 8.37
CA VAL A 85 1.15 13.18 8.76
C VAL A 85 -0.01 13.07 7.78
N TRP A 86 -1.20 12.96 8.35
CA TRP A 86 -2.47 12.74 7.66
C TRP A 86 -3.40 13.91 8.00
N PRO A 87 -3.53 14.93 7.15
CA PRO A 87 -4.53 15.98 7.34
C PRO A 87 -5.92 15.39 7.55
N ALA A 88 -6.75 16.10 8.31
CA ALA A 88 -8.17 15.80 8.43
C ALA A 88 -8.87 15.87 7.07
N VAL A 89 -10.02 15.23 6.97
CA VAL A 89 -10.92 15.42 5.82
C VAL A 89 -11.18 16.91 5.61
N ASN A 90 -10.98 17.35 4.38
CA ASN A 90 -11.28 18.74 4.05
C ASN A 90 -12.80 19.00 4.13
N PRO A 91 -13.29 19.87 5.04
CA PRO A 91 -14.73 20.02 5.27
C PRO A 91 -15.46 20.67 4.09
N THR A 92 -14.74 21.36 3.20
CA THR A 92 -15.33 22.03 2.03
C THR A 92 -15.39 21.12 0.81
N THR A 93 -14.34 20.32 0.58
CA THR A 93 -14.22 19.53 -0.64
C THR A 93 -14.47 18.04 -0.42
N GLY A 94 -14.49 17.58 0.84
CA GLY A 94 -14.53 16.16 1.18
C GLY A 94 -13.22 15.41 0.89
N ALA A 95 -12.15 16.12 0.50
CA ALA A 95 -10.88 15.48 0.18
C ALA A 95 -10.28 14.78 1.40
N VAL A 96 -9.83 13.55 1.20
CA VAL A 96 -9.27 12.63 2.21
C VAL A 96 -7.78 12.48 1.98
N ALA A 97 -6.99 12.55 3.05
CA ALA A 97 -5.58 12.19 2.99
C ALA A 97 -5.45 10.66 2.84
N SER A 98 -4.73 10.22 1.82
CA SER A 98 -4.68 8.83 1.40
C SER A 98 -3.30 8.44 0.91
N THR A 99 -2.86 7.20 1.20
CA THR A 99 -1.69 6.62 0.54
C THR A 99 -1.97 6.29 -0.92
N GLY A 100 -3.22 6.17 -1.37
CA GLY A 100 -3.56 5.44 -2.59
C GLY A 100 -3.30 3.93 -2.44
N TRP A 101 -3.88 3.13 -3.33
CA TRP A 101 -3.67 1.68 -3.33
C TRP A 101 -2.23 1.33 -3.69
N HIS A 102 -1.61 0.50 -2.89
CA HIS A 102 -0.21 0.13 -3.07
C HIS A 102 0.14 -1.16 -2.33
N THR A 103 1.35 -1.62 -2.57
CA THR A 103 2.01 -2.68 -1.82
C THR A 103 3.47 -2.31 -1.55
N HIS A 104 4.17 -3.11 -0.78
CA HIS A 104 5.59 -2.95 -0.46
C HIS A 104 6.38 -4.23 -0.77
N PRO A 105 7.67 -4.13 -1.15
CA PRO A 105 8.52 -5.30 -1.37
C PRO A 105 8.92 -6.00 -0.06
N GLY A 106 8.65 -5.40 1.09
CA GLY A 106 8.89 -5.95 2.43
C GLY A 106 7.83 -5.49 3.40
N HIS A 107 7.90 -5.94 4.65
CA HIS A 107 6.90 -5.62 5.66
C HIS A 107 7.08 -4.25 6.29
N SER A 108 5.99 -3.71 6.83
CA SER A 108 5.97 -2.47 7.61
C SER A 108 5.28 -2.69 8.95
N LEU A 109 5.87 -2.15 10.01
CA LEU A 109 5.26 -2.05 11.34
C LEU A 109 4.85 -0.60 11.55
N ILE A 110 3.58 -0.35 11.83
CA ILE A 110 3.02 1.00 11.89
C ILE A 110 2.39 1.22 13.25
N ILE A 111 2.69 2.38 13.85
CA ILE A 111 2.15 2.82 15.15
C ILE A 111 1.38 4.11 14.90
N VAL A 112 0.13 4.17 15.35
CA VAL A 112 -0.66 5.41 15.31
C VAL A 112 -0.34 6.23 16.55
N THR A 113 0.21 7.42 16.36
CA THR A 113 0.69 8.30 17.44
C THR A 113 -0.26 9.45 17.77
N SER A 114 -1.20 9.76 16.87
CA SER A 114 -2.30 10.69 17.12
C SER A 114 -3.42 10.49 16.10
N GLY A 115 -4.65 10.90 16.46
CA GLY A 115 -5.82 10.85 15.58
C GLY A 115 -6.27 9.43 15.26
N SER A 116 -6.83 9.25 14.07
CA SER A 116 -7.33 7.97 13.58
C SER A 116 -6.99 7.78 12.11
N ILE A 117 -6.65 6.55 11.75
CA ILE A 117 -6.49 6.12 10.36
C ILE A 117 -7.37 4.92 10.08
N THR A 118 -7.78 4.77 8.84
CA THR A 118 -8.51 3.59 8.34
C THR A 118 -7.64 2.90 7.30
N ASP A 119 -7.38 1.61 7.50
CA ASP A 119 -6.71 0.73 6.55
C ASP A 119 -7.75 -0.15 5.86
N TYR A 120 -7.72 -0.19 4.54
CA TYR A 120 -8.52 -1.07 3.70
C TYR A 120 -7.60 -2.03 2.97
N MET A 121 -7.89 -3.29 3.06
CA MET A 121 -7.24 -4.35 2.29
C MET A 121 -8.05 -4.68 1.03
N ALA A 122 -7.64 -5.71 0.29
CA ALA A 122 -8.33 -6.13 -0.94
C ALA A 122 -9.76 -6.65 -0.73
N ASP A 123 -10.16 -6.91 0.52
CA ASP A 123 -11.53 -7.27 0.90
C ASP A 123 -12.46 -6.05 1.09
N CYS A 124 -11.92 -4.84 1.01
CA CYS A 124 -12.61 -3.55 1.19
C CYS A 124 -13.24 -3.33 2.57
N ILE A 125 -12.82 -4.12 3.57
CA ILE A 125 -13.30 -3.97 4.95
C ILE A 125 -12.49 -2.88 5.64
N PRO A 126 -13.14 -1.86 6.26
CA PRO A 126 -12.42 -0.82 7.00
C PRO A 126 -11.88 -1.36 8.32
N HIS A 127 -10.58 -1.21 8.54
CA HIS A 127 -9.93 -1.44 9.81
C HIS A 127 -9.50 -0.10 10.40
N VAL A 128 -10.19 0.34 11.47
CA VAL A 128 -9.99 1.67 12.07
C VAL A 128 -9.04 1.57 13.27
N TYR A 129 -8.01 2.39 13.28
CA TYR A 129 -7.01 2.50 14.33
C TYR A 129 -7.03 3.90 14.92
N THR A 130 -7.55 4.03 16.14
CA THR A 130 -7.73 5.32 16.83
C THR A 130 -6.82 5.43 18.04
N PHE A 131 -5.97 6.45 18.06
CA PHE A 131 -5.15 6.77 19.21
C PHE A 131 -6.00 7.34 20.34
N VAL A 132 -5.82 6.78 21.56
CA VAL A 132 -6.47 7.25 22.78
C VAL A 132 -5.39 7.55 23.80
N LEU A 133 -5.33 8.79 24.27
CA LEU A 133 -4.34 9.21 25.26
C LEU A 133 -4.45 8.38 26.54
N GLY A 134 -3.32 7.89 27.04
CA GLY A 134 -3.26 7.04 28.24
C GLY A 134 -3.53 5.54 27.97
N GLN A 135 -3.80 5.15 26.73
CA GLN A 135 -3.89 3.77 26.28
C GLN A 135 -2.68 3.38 25.43
N PRO A 136 -2.34 2.10 25.31
CA PRO A 136 -1.34 1.65 24.34
C PRO A 136 -1.69 2.14 22.94
N ALA A 137 -0.68 2.66 22.22
CA ALA A 137 -0.89 3.15 20.86
C ALA A 137 -1.34 2.00 19.94
N PRO A 138 -2.33 2.21 19.06
CA PRO A 138 -2.74 1.21 18.09
C PRO A 138 -1.61 0.90 17.11
N THR A 139 -1.51 -0.36 16.72
CA THR A 139 -0.49 -0.84 15.77
C THR A 139 -1.15 -1.64 14.66
N LEU A 140 -0.54 -1.60 13.47
CA LEU A 140 -0.89 -2.48 12.36
C LEU A 140 0.37 -3.00 11.69
N VAL A 141 0.26 -4.16 11.07
CA VAL A 141 1.34 -4.80 10.32
C VAL A 141 0.90 -4.91 8.86
N ASP A 142 1.66 -4.28 7.97
CA ASP A 142 1.57 -4.57 6.55
C ASP A 142 2.61 -5.64 6.20
N PRO A 143 2.20 -6.85 5.79
CA PRO A 143 3.13 -7.93 5.49
C PRO A 143 3.95 -7.68 4.22
N GLY A 144 3.57 -6.72 3.37
CA GLY A 144 4.22 -6.49 2.08
C GLY A 144 3.97 -7.61 1.07
N SER A 145 4.89 -7.79 0.12
CA SER A 145 4.89 -8.90 -0.85
C SER A 145 3.57 -9.09 -1.59
N GLY A 146 3.04 -8.02 -2.18
CA GLY A 146 1.79 -8.06 -2.93
C GLY A 146 0.52 -7.93 -2.10
N HIS A 147 0.65 -7.76 -0.78
CA HIS A 147 -0.48 -7.40 0.07
C HIS A 147 -0.94 -5.99 -0.29
N LEU A 148 -2.08 -5.91 -0.95
CA LEU A 148 -2.63 -4.68 -1.48
C LEU A 148 -3.47 -3.97 -0.43
N HIS A 149 -3.15 -2.71 -0.16
CA HIS A 149 -3.87 -1.90 0.82
C HIS A 149 -3.88 -0.40 0.49
N ILE A 150 -4.74 0.34 1.18
CA ILE A 150 -4.81 1.79 1.17
C ILE A 150 -5.10 2.28 2.58
N ILE A 151 -4.27 3.21 3.08
CA ILE A 151 -4.51 3.87 4.36
C ILE A 151 -5.04 5.28 4.11
N ARG A 152 -6.05 5.67 4.89
CA ARG A 152 -6.74 6.97 4.78
C ARG A 152 -6.97 7.59 6.14
N ASN A 153 -7.00 8.92 6.20
CA ASN A 153 -7.59 9.64 7.34
C ASN A 153 -8.99 10.13 6.95
N GLU A 154 -9.99 9.40 7.39
CA GLU A 154 -11.41 9.72 7.15
C GLU A 154 -12.02 10.51 8.31
N GLY A 155 -11.19 10.90 9.28
CA GLY A 155 -11.61 11.67 10.45
C GLY A 155 -11.58 13.17 10.25
N SER A 156 -12.24 13.88 11.16
CA SER A 156 -12.29 15.35 11.21
C SER A 156 -11.08 15.98 11.90
N VAL A 157 -10.13 15.18 12.38
CA VAL A 157 -8.89 15.63 13.03
C VAL A 157 -7.67 15.05 12.31
N PRO A 158 -6.52 15.78 12.30
CA PRO A 158 -5.30 15.22 11.76
C PRO A 158 -4.87 13.98 12.52
N ALA A 159 -4.22 13.05 11.81
CA ALA A 159 -3.60 11.86 12.39
C ALA A 159 -2.09 11.85 12.11
N SER A 160 -1.36 11.10 12.93
CA SER A 160 0.08 10.86 12.73
C SER A 160 0.42 9.39 12.97
N THR A 161 1.38 8.88 12.22
CA THR A 161 1.90 7.53 12.39
C THR A 161 3.42 7.50 12.32
N ILE A 162 4.02 6.53 12.99
CA ILE A 162 5.41 6.11 12.75
C ILE A 162 5.35 4.77 12.04
N ALA A 163 6.07 4.65 10.94
CA ALA A 163 6.21 3.40 10.20
C ALA A 163 7.68 2.95 10.19
N VAL A 164 7.92 1.69 10.51
CA VAL A 164 9.22 1.03 10.39
C VAL A 164 9.11 -0.02 9.30
N GLN A 165 9.90 0.13 8.25
CA GLN A 165 9.80 -0.66 7.04
C GLN A 165 11.14 -1.33 6.74
N LEU A 166 11.15 -2.66 6.60
CA LEU A 166 12.31 -3.42 6.16
C LEU A 166 12.04 -3.95 4.74
N VAL A 167 12.88 -3.53 3.81
CA VAL A 167 12.73 -3.87 2.39
C VAL A 167 14.04 -4.39 1.80
N PRO A 168 14.01 -5.12 0.68
CA PRO A 168 15.22 -5.47 -0.05
C PRO A 168 16.05 -4.22 -0.38
N TYR A 169 17.38 -4.35 -0.30
CA TYR A 169 18.29 -3.27 -0.65
C TYR A 169 18.07 -2.80 -2.10
N ASP A 170 17.86 -1.50 -2.25
CA ASP A 170 17.76 -0.84 -3.54
C ASP A 170 18.72 0.36 -3.58
N PRO A 171 19.82 0.31 -4.38
CA PRO A 171 20.78 1.41 -4.47
C PRO A 171 20.14 2.72 -4.98
N ALA A 172 19.06 2.63 -5.75
CA ALA A 172 18.32 3.78 -6.22
C ALA A 172 17.34 4.36 -5.18
N LYS A 173 17.09 3.63 -4.08
CA LYS A 173 16.16 4.00 -3.00
C LYS A 173 14.71 4.28 -3.47
N MET A 174 14.31 3.68 -4.58
CA MET A 174 13.02 3.98 -5.23
C MET A 174 11.92 2.94 -4.96
N ASN A 175 12.30 1.70 -4.69
CA ASN A 175 11.34 0.57 -4.65
C ASN A 175 10.79 0.27 -3.25
N ARG A 176 10.55 1.29 -2.42
CA ARG A 176 9.93 1.11 -1.09
C ARG A 176 8.42 0.90 -1.15
N ARG A 177 7.82 1.35 -2.23
CA ARG A 177 6.39 1.37 -2.46
C ARG A 177 6.14 1.06 -3.93
N ILE A 178 5.15 0.25 -4.19
CA ILE A 178 4.71 -0.14 -5.52
C ILE A 178 3.24 0.27 -5.65
N ASP A 179 2.97 1.33 -6.40
CA ASP A 179 1.62 1.82 -6.64
C ASP A 179 0.81 0.79 -7.43
N ALA A 180 -0.44 0.63 -7.08
CA ALA A 180 -1.32 -0.37 -7.64
C ALA A 180 -2.70 0.19 -8.00
N LEU A 181 -3.45 -0.58 -8.74
CA LEU A 181 -4.87 -0.30 -8.99
C LEU A 181 -5.70 -0.67 -7.78
N ALA A 182 -6.79 0.06 -7.56
CA ALA A 182 -7.81 -0.40 -6.63
C ALA A 182 -8.33 -1.78 -7.08
N PRO A 183 -8.60 -2.72 -6.15
CA PRO A 183 -9.39 -3.90 -6.48
C PRO A 183 -10.73 -3.48 -7.08
N GLU A 184 -11.25 -4.25 -8.02
CA GLU A 184 -12.54 -3.94 -8.65
C GLU A 184 -13.68 -3.79 -7.63
N THR A 185 -13.64 -4.63 -6.58
CA THR A 185 -14.57 -4.60 -5.46
C THR A 185 -14.46 -3.33 -4.60
N CYS A 186 -13.31 -2.64 -4.62
CA CYS A 186 -13.00 -1.45 -3.82
C CYS A 186 -12.93 -0.17 -4.67
N SER A 187 -13.52 -0.15 -5.85
CA SER A 187 -13.43 0.97 -6.81
C SER A 187 -13.96 2.31 -6.27
N ASN A 188 -14.75 2.29 -5.22
CA ASN A 188 -15.25 3.47 -4.49
C ASN A 188 -14.32 3.97 -3.37
N ILE A 189 -13.23 3.23 -3.07
CA ILE A 189 -12.25 3.57 -2.05
C ILE A 189 -10.99 4.10 -2.75
N LEU A 190 -10.91 5.43 -2.93
CA LEU A 190 -9.82 6.11 -3.64
C LEU A 190 -9.06 7.10 -2.76
#